data_b07b01651ded309f251789dda2464bcd
#
_entry.id   b07b01651ded309f251789dda2464bcd
#
_cell.length_a   1.000
_cell.length_b   1.000
_cell.length_c   1.000
_cell.angle_alpha   90.00
_cell.angle_beta   90.00
_cell.angle_gamma   90.00
#
_symmetry.space_group_name_H-M   'P 1'
#
loop_
_entity.id
_entity.type
_entity.pdbx_description
1 polymer ?
#
loop_
_entity_poly.entity_id
_entity_poly.type
_entity_poly.pdbx_seq_one_letter_code
_entity_poly.pdbx_strand_id
1 'polypeptide(L)'
;ASLSWVQAVGGDLSGGNPAQVLLPDPVLYLGRAGYSPRLYGCETVHPGLEAVAQDWFADVVHGEAQVSVTHGAVDAIERLLMGYVMAGEAVAVEDPCFLGSIHTLKALGMRAVGVEVDEEGIRPDALEAALKSGVRALICTPRAHNPTGCSLSAARAQALSLLLEAYPQVLLVEDDHFALLADSPYHSLIPAGATRWARIRSVSKGLGPDLR
;
A
#
# COMPACT_ATOMS: atom_id res chain seq x y z
N ALA A 1 1.34 -1.28 -27.70
CA ALA A 1 0.02 -1.48 -28.28
C ALA A 1 -0.79 -0.22 -27.97
N SER A 2 -1.33 0.47 -29.02
CA SER A 2 -2.09 1.68 -28.84
C SER A 2 -3.43 1.35 -28.16
N LEU A 3 -3.77 2.04 -27.10
CA LEU A 3 -5.05 1.98 -26.38
C LEU A 3 -6.22 2.59 -27.20
N SER A 4 -6.11 2.58 -28.52
CA SER A 4 -7.09 3.21 -29.42
C SER A 4 -8.52 2.64 -29.32
N TRP A 5 -8.67 1.41 -28.82
CA TRP A 5 -9.97 0.80 -28.61
C TRP A 5 -10.69 1.37 -27.38
N VAL A 6 -9.98 1.87 -26.37
CA VAL A 6 -10.56 2.47 -25.16
C VAL A 6 -11.23 3.81 -25.48
N GLN A 7 -10.67 4.58 -26.41
CA GLN A 7 -11.23 5.86 -26.85
C GLN A 7 -12.55 5.68 -27.61
N ALA A 8 -12.78 4.52 -28.21
CA ALA A 8 -14.02 4.26 -28.96
C ALA A 8 -15.25 4.04 -28.07
N VAL A 9 -15.09 3.81 -26.76
CA VAL A 9 -16.19 3.49 -25.81
C VAL A 9 -16.56 4.68 -24.93
N GLY A 10 -16.03 5.88 -25.18
CA GLY A 10 -16.50 7.12 -24.54
C GLY A 10 -15.76 7.57 -23.28
N GLY A 11 -14.65 6.92 -22.88
CA GLY A 11 -13.81 7.36 -21.77
C GLY A 11 -12.58 6.50 -21.59
N ASP A 12 -11.45 7.10 -21.21
CA ASP A 12 -10.24 6.38 -20.84
C ASP A 12 -10.30 5.99 -19.34
N LEU A 13 -10.59 4.74 -19.05
CA LEU A 13 -10.62 4.19 -17.71
C LEU A 13 -9.31 3.43 -17.35
N SER A 14 -8.30 3.47 -18.23
CA SER A 14 -7.01 2.78 -18.01
C SER A 14 -6.09 3.51 -17.03
N GLY A 15 -6.31 4.80 -16.82
CA GLY A 15 -5.52 5.64 -15.93
C GLY A 15 -6.08 5.70 -14.51
N GLY A 16 -5.27 5.40 -13.51
CA GLY A 16 -5.64 5.58 -12.09
C GLY A 16 -5.53 7.03 -11.60
N ASN A 17 -5.67 8.02 -12.50
CA ASN A 17 -5.63 9.43 -12.13
C ASN A 17 -6.99 9.91 -11.63
N PRO A 18 -7.03 10.76 -10.57
CA PRO A 18 -8.25 11.43 -10.18
C PRO A 18 -8.68 12.46 -11.24
N ALA A 19 -9.96 12.84 -11.22
CA ALA A 19 -10.46 13.92 -12.08
C ALA A 19 -9.81 15.26 -11.64
N GLN A 20 -9.06 15.89 -12.54
CA GLN A 20 -8.28 17.11 -12.23
C GLN A 20 -9.14 18.22 -11.61
N VAL A 21 -10.39 18.36 -12.07
CA VAL A 21 -11.31 19.40 -11.58
C VAL A 21 -11.75 19.21 -10.11
N LEU A 22 -11.54 18.03 -9.56
CA LEU A 22 -11.87 17.71 -8.15
C LEU A 22 -10.66 17.83 -7.22
N LEU A 23 -9.45 18.03 -7.78
CA LEU A 23 -8.26 18.17 -6.95
C LEU A 23 -8.27 19.55 -6.25
N PRO A 24 -7.93 19.60 -4.95
CA PRO A 24 -7.82 20.87 -4.24
C PRO A 24 -6.63 21.66 -4.78
N ASP A 25 -6.78 23.00 -4.81
CA ASP A 25 -5.67 23.90 -5.14
C ASP A 25 -4.75 24.05 -3.90
N PRO A 26 -3.53 23.52 -3.91
CA PRO A 26 -2.63 23.61 -2.75
C PRO A 26 -2.20 25.05 -2.45
N VAL A 27 -2.22 25.95 -3.42
CA VAL A 27 -1.83 27.37 -3.24
C VAL A 27 -2.74 28.06 -2.21
N LEU A 28 -4.01 27.67 -2.11
CA LEU A 28 -4.95 28.21 -1.12
C LEU A 28 -4.54 27.92 0.33
N TYR A 29 -3.70 26.91 0.54
CA TYR A 29 -3.28 26.43 1.86
C TYR A 29 -1.83 26.81 2.18
N LEU A 30 -0.97 26.98 1.19
CA LEU A 30 0.47 27.28 1.38
C LEU A 30 0.69 28.55 2.20
N GLY A 31 -0.11 29.59 2.02
CA GLY A 31 -0.02 30.83 2.77
C GLY A 31 -0.43 30.70 4.24
N ARG A 32 -1.09 29.62 4.62
CA ARG A 32 -1.52 29.31 6.01
C ARG A 32 -0.57 28.38 6.71
N ALA A 33 0.30 27.69 5.97
CA ALA A 33 1.32 26.81 6.52
C ALA A 33 2.44 27.67 7.13
N GLY A 34 2.58 27.65 8.46
CA GLY A 34 3.73 28.26 9.11
C GLY A 34 5.01 27.54 8.69
N TYR A 35 6.02 28.29 8.23
CA TYR A 35 7.32 27.74 7.93
C TYR A 35 8.32 28.17 9.01
N SER A 36 9.03 27.18 9.56
CA SER A 36 10.19 27.42 10.43
C SER A 36 11.39 26.64 9.87
N PRO A 37 12.54 27.27 9.62
CA PRO A 37 13.73 26.56 9.19
C PRO A 37 14.12 25.48 10.18
N ARG A 38 14.49 24.31 9.67
CA ARG A 38 14.89 23.16 10.50
C ARG A 38 16.34 22.77 10.19
N LEU A 39 17.05 22.31 11.20
CA LEU A 39 18.40 21.77 11.08
C LEU A 39 18.37 20.24 11.08
N TYR A 40 19.49 19.63 10.70
CA TYR A 40 19.68 18.19 10.86
C TYR A 40 19.52 17.79 12.34
N GLY A 41 18.90 16.64 12.57
CA GLY A 41 18.62 16.13 13.92
C GLY A 41 17.26 16.58 14.51
N CYS A 42 16.51 17.43 13.80
CA CYS A 42 15.12 17.69 14.14
C CYS A 42 14.22 16.51 13.72
N GLU A 43 13.00 16.49 14.24
CA GLU A 43 11.96 15.52 13.86
C GLU A 43 11.81 15.45 12.33
N THR A 44 11.74 14.24 11.81
CA THR A 44 11.66 13.99 10.35
C THR A 44 10.24 14.18 9.81
N VAL A 45 9.22 14.08 10.68
CA VAL A 45 7.81 14.31 10.34
C VAL A 45 7.35 15.61 11.00
N HIS A 46 6.58 16.41 10.27
CA HIS A 46 5.98 17.61 10.83
C HIS A 46 4.92 17.22 11.88
N PRO A 47 4.95 17.76 13.12
CA PRO A 47 4.02 17.32 14.20
C PRO A 47 2.54 17.41 13.83
N GLY A 48 2.14 18.44 13.07
CA GLY A 48 0.77 18.55 12.58
C GLY A 48 0.38 17.48 11.57
N LEU A 49 1.33 17.03 10.74
CA LEU A 49 1.10 15.91 9.81
C LEU A 49 1.06 14.59 10.56
N GLU A 50 1.92 14.42 11.56
CA GLU A 50 1.93 13.23 12.41
C GLU A 50 0.60 13.07 13.14
N ALA A 51 0.04 14.14 13.73
CA ALA A 51 -1.25 14.11 14.39
C ALA A 51 -2.38 13.71 13.43
N VAL A 52 -2.43 14.31 12.23
CA VAL A 52 -3.42 13.93 11.20
C VAL A 52 -3.25 12.49 10.76
N ALA A 53 -2.00 12.01 10.62
CA ALA A 53 -1.75 10.63 10.23
C ALA A 53 -2.15 9.65 11.35
N GLN A 54 -1.87 9.97 12.61
CA GLN A 54 -2.32 9.16 13.75
C GLN A 54 -3.84 9.00 13.77
N ASP A 55 -4.59 10.09 13.59
CA ASP A 55 -6.04 10.04 13.46
C ASP A 55 -6.48 9.20 12.26
N TRP A 56 -5.81 9.38 11.10
CA TRP A 56 -6.15 8.65 9.88
C TRP A 56 -5.88 7.14 9.98
N PHE A 57 -4.93 6.73 10.82
CA PHE A 57 -4.60 5.33 11.07
C PHE A 57 -5.26 4.77 12.36
N ALA A 58 -5.99 5.57 13.13
CA ALA A 58 -6.50 5.19 14.45
C ALA A 58 -7.38 3.92 14.44
N ASP A 59 -8.18 3.75 13.38
CA ASP A 59 -9.12 2.61 13.25
C ASP A 59 -8.42 1.26 13.02
N VAL A 60 -7.11 1.29 12.80
CA VAL A 60 -6.42 0.15 12.17
C VAL A 60 -5.06 -0.19 12.79
N VAL A 61 -4.57 0.60 13.73
CA VAL A 61 -3.30 0.35 14.41
C VAL A 61 -3.56 -0.33 15.74
N HIS A 62 -3.03 -1.56 15.87
CA HIS A 62 -2.98 -2.28 17.12
C HIS A 62 -1.54 -2.23 17.66
N GLY A 63 -1.36 -1.59 18.82
CA GLY A 63 -0.05 -1.46 19.46
C GLY A 63 0.71 -0.19 19.10
N GLU A 64 2.00 -0.15 19.44
CA GLU A 64 2.88 0.97 19.14
C GLU A 64 3.28 0.96 17.66
N ALA A 65 2.96 2.04 16.95
CA ALA A 65 3.39 2.25 15.58
C ALA A 65 3.98 3.66 15.43
N GLN A 66 4.97 3.77 14.57
CA GLN A 66 5.58 5.06 14.22
C GLN A 66 5.10 5.49 12.85
N VAL A 67 4.75 6.76 12.71
CA VAL A 67 4.43 7.38 11.43
C VAL A 67 5.71 7.82 10.75
N SER A 68 5.86 7.46 9.48
CA SER A 68 6.94 7.94 8.62
C SER A 68 6.36 8.53 7.34
N VAL A 69 7.04 9.51 6.77
CA VAL A 69 6.66 10.15 5.51
C VAL A 69 7.66 9.76 4.43
N THR A 70 7.15 9.39 3.27
CA THR A 70 7.94 8.98 2.10
C THR A 70 7.48 9.70 0.84
N HIS A 71 8.21 9.55 -0.25
CA HIS A 71 7.87 10.12 -1.57
C HIS A 71 6.85 9.24 -2.32
N GLY A 72 5.71 8.93 -1.67
CA GLY A 72 4.63 8.10 -2.20
C GLY A 72 4.74 6.63 -1.80
N ALA A 73 3.67 5.86 -2.13
CA ALA A 73 3.55 4.47 -1.73
C ALA A 73 4.67 3.57 -2.28
N VAL A 74 5.12 3.81 -3.51
CA VAL A 74 6.20 3.02 -4.12
C VAL A 74 7.51 3.21 -3.38
N ASP A 75 7.89 4.45 -3.02
CA ASP A 75 9.10 4.73 -2.22
C ASP A 75 9.01 4.06 -0.83
N ALA A 76 7.83 4.06 -0.20
CA ALA A 76 7.62 3.34 1.05
C ALA A 76 7.87 1.84 0.90
N ILE A 77 7.31 1.21 -0.13
CA ILE A 77 7.50 -0.23 -0.42
C ILE A 77 8.98 -0.52 -0.67
N GLU A 78 9.65 0.26 -1.50
CA GLU A 78 11.08 0.09 -1.81
C GLU A 78 11.94 0.14 -0.56
N ARG A 79 11.74 1.13 0.32
CA ARG A 79 12.48 1.28 1.58
C ARG A 79 12.26 0.11 2.52
N LEU A 80 11.02 -0.35 2.66
CA LEU A 80 10.68 -1.51 3.49
C LEU A 80 11.37 -2.77 2.95
N LEU A 81 11.26 -3.02 1.65
CA LEU A 81 11.89 -4.18 1.03
C LEU A 81 13.42 -4.14 1.18
N MET A 82 14.06 -3.02 0.91
CA MET A 82 15.52 -2.88 1.08
C MET A 82 15.98 -3.08 2.52
N GLY A 83 15.12 -2.75 3.50
CA GLY A 83 15.45 -2.93 4.92
C GLY A 83 15.28 -4.35 5.45
N TYR A 84 14.44 -5.16 4.81
CA TYR A 84 14.00 -6.45 5.36
C TYR A 84 14.24 -7.66 4.45
N VAL A 85 14.47 -7.46 3.16
CA VAL A 85 14.57 -8.53 2.16
C VAL A 85 15.87 -8.39 1.38
N MET A 86 16.59 -9.47 1.21
CA MET A 86 17.85 -9.48 0.44
C MET A 86 17.60 -9.79 -1.03
N ALA A 87 18.52 -9.34 -1.90
CA ALA A 87 18.51 -9.73 -3.30
C ALA A 87 18.53 -11.26 -3.45
N GLY A 88 17.73 -11.78 -4.37
CA GLY A 88 17.52 -13.22 -4.56
C GLY A 88 16.41 -13.83 -3.71
N GLU A 89 15.99 -13.19 -2.62
CA GLU A 89 14.86 -13.66 -1.81
C GLU A 89 13.52 -13.41 -2.52
N ALA A 90 12.49 -14.13 -2.07
CA ALA A 90 11.16 -14.12 -2.67
C ALA A 90 10.20 -13.20 -1.89
N VAL A 91 9.39 -12.45 -2.63
CA VAL A 91 8.32 -11.59 -2.13
C VAL A 91 7.01 -12.05 -2.75
N ALA A 92 6.01 -12.33 -1.91
CA ALA A 92 4.66 -12.61 -2.34
C ALA A 92 3.95 -11.32 -2.76
N VAL A 93 3.31 -11.35 -3.93
CA VAL A 93 2.48 -10.27 -4.47
C VAL A 93 1.20 -10.85 -5.04
N GLU A 94 0.15 -10.09 -5.05
CA GLU A 94 -1.11 -10.49 -5.66
C GLU A 94 -0.93 -10.80 -7.15
N ASP A 95 -1.69 -11.77 -7.68
CA ASP A 95 -1.68 -12.11 -9.10
C ASP A 95 -3.13 -12.16 -9.64
N PRO A 96 -3.48 -11.20 -10.52
CA PRO A 96 -2.68 -10.09 -11.04
C PRO A 96 -2.38 -9.01 -9.98
N CYS A 97 -1.35 -8.17 -10.21
CA CYS A 97 -1.03 -7.04 -9.37
C CYS A 97 -0.66 -5.79 -10.18
N PHE A 98 -0.46 -4.68 -9.51
CA PHE A 98 0.09 -3.48 -10.11
C PHE A 98 1.48 -3.74 -10.67
N LEU A 99 1.69 -3.47 -11.97
CA LEU A 99 2.97 -3.74 -12.66
C LEU A 99 4.18 -3.06 -12.02
N GLY A 100 3.96 -1.90 -11.36
CA GLY A 100 5.01 -1.21 -10.62
C GLY A 100 5.62 -2.08 -9.52
N SER A 101 4.83 -2.91 -8.84
CA SER A 101 5.34 -3.83 -7.81
C SER A 101 6.31 -4.85 -8.40
N ILE A 102 5.98 -5.44 -9.56
CA ILE A 102 6.88 -6.37 -10.26
C ILE A 102 8.18 -5.69 -10.70
N HIS A 103 8.08 -4.45 -11.23
CA HIS A 103 9.25 -3.69 -11.66
C HIS A 103 10.15 -3.33 -10.49
N THR A 104 9.58 -2.91 -9.35
CA THR A 104 10.31 -2.63 -8.11
C THR A 104 11.06 -3.87 -7.62
N LEU A 105 10.39 -5.02 -7.51
CA LEU A 105 11.04 -6.26 -7.10
C LEU A 105 12.20 -6.65 -8.02
N LYS A 106 11.97 -6.55 -9.33
CA LYS A 106 13.02 -6.83 -10.33
C LYS A 106 14.22 -5.88 -10.20
N ALA A 107 13.95 -4.58 -10.00
CA ALA A 107 15.02 -3.57 -9.83
C ALA A 107 15.85 -3.82 -8.55
N LEU A 108 15.22 -4.32 -7.49
CA LEU A 108 15.87 -4.69 -6.24
C LEU A 108 16.52 -6.08 -6.27
N GLY A 109 16.44 -6.79 -7.40
CA GLY A 109 16.99 -8.15 -7.54
C GLY A 109 16.22 -9.22 -6.76
N MET A 110 14.98 -8.96 -6.38
CA MET A 110 14.11 -9.88 -5.65
C MET A 110 13.23 -10.68 -6.60
N ARG A 111 12.71 -11.83 -6.15
CA ARG A 111 11.83 -12.69 -6.94
C ARG A 111 10.37 -12.47 -6.54
N ALA A 112 9.52 -12.16 -7.49
CA ALA A 112 8.09 -12.13 -7.27
C ALA A 112 7.53 -13.57 -7.23
N VAL A 113 6.65 -13.83 -6.25
CA VAL A 113 5.83 -15.04 -6.15
C VAL A 113 4.38 -14.59 -6.21
N GLY A 114 3.68 -14.93 -7.29
CA GLY A 114 2.27 -14.58 -7.47
C GLY A 114 1.37 -15.35 -6.50
N VAL A 115 0.44 -14.65 -5.88
CA VAL A 115 -0.60 -15.22 -5.03
C VAL A 115 -1.95 -14.89 -5.65
N GLU A 116 -2.68 -15.91 -6.08
CA GLU A 116 -3.97 -15.75 -6.75
C GLU A 116 -4.96 -14.96 -5.89
N VAL A 117 -5.72 -14.11 -6.56
CA VAL A 117 -6.82 -13.34 -5.97
C VAL A 117 -8.15 -13.73 -6.60
N ASP A 118 -9.22 -13.57 -5.83
CA ASP A 118 -10.60 -13.69 -6.28
C ASP A 118 -11.39 -12.42 -5.95
N GLU A 119 -12.71 -12.48 -5.96
CA GLU A 119 -13.58 -11.32 -5.68
C GLU A 119 -13.42 -10.76 -4.25
N GLU A 120 -12.91 -11.56 -3.31
CA GLU A 120 -12.63 -11.17 -1.92
C GLU A 120 -11.14 -10.89 -1.65
N GLY A 121 -10.30 -10.80 -2.69
CA GLY A 121 -8.86 -10.56 -2.60
C GLY A 121 -8.02 -11.84 -2.52
N ILE A 122 -6.90 -11.82 -1.82
CA ILE A 122 -5.95 -12.94 -1.73
C ILE A 122 -6.66 -14.23 -1.28
N ARG A 123 -6.45 -15.31 -2.02
CA ARG A 123 -6.94 -16.64 -1.67
C ARG A 123 -6.06 -17.27 -0.58
N PRO A 124 -6.65 -17.82 0.51
CA PRO A 124 -5.88 -18.39 1.62
C PRO A 124 -4.99 -19.57 1.23
N ASP A 125 -5.48 -20.45 0.34
CA ASP A 125 -4.72 -21.60 -0.16
C ASP A 125 -3.50 -21.18 -1.00
N ALA A 126 -3.65 -20.16 -1.84
CA ALA A 126 -2.56 -19.61 -2.63
C ALA A 126 -1.52 -18.91 -1.73
N LEU A 127 -1.96 -18.15 -0.71
CA LEU A 127 -1.06 -17.54 0.26
C LEU A 127 -0.30 -18.60 1.06
N GLU A 128 -0.97 -19.65 1.52
CA GLU A 128 -0.33 -20.75 2.26
C GLU A 128 0.77 -21.42 1.44
N ALA A 129 0.52 -21.65 0.14
CA ALA A 129 1.51 -22.20 -0.77
C ALA A 129 2.74 -21.27 -0.93
N ALA A 130 2.51 -19.96 -1.06
CA ALA A 130 3.58 -18.97 -1.13
C ALA A 130 4.40 -18.92 0.16
N LEU A 131 3.75 -18.92 1.33
CA LEU A 131 4.41 -18.93 2.63
C LEU A 131 5.26 -20.19 2.84
N LYS A 132 4.74 -21.36 2.46
CA LYS A 132 5.50 -22.64 2.48
C LYS A 132 6.69 -22.62 1.54
N SER A 133 6.66 -21.86 0.46
CA SER A 133 7.80 -21.68 -0.45
C SER A 133 8.93 -20.81 0.12
N GLY A 134 8.72 -20.18 1.27
CA GLY A 134 9.72 -19.39 1.97
C GLY A 134 9.82 -17.93 1.54
N VAL A 135 8.72 -17.30 1.16
CA VAL A 135 8.68 -15.85 0.91
C VAL A 135 9.05 -15.07 2.17
N ARG A 136 9.71 -13.93 1.98
CA ARG A 136 10.21 -13.07 3.07
C ARG A 136 9.32 -11.86 3.34
N ALA A 137 8.51 -11.48 2.37
CA ALA A 137 7.53 -10.42 2.49
C ALA A 137 6.26 -10.76 1.72
N LEU A 138 5.16 -10.15 2.11
CA LEU A 138 3.88 -10.11 1.41
C LEU A 138 3.51 -8.65 1.18
N ILE A 139 3.19 -8.29 -0.06
CA ILE A 139 2.58 -7.00 -0.40
C ILE A 139 1.13 -7.28 -0.79
N CYS A 140 0.19 -6.65 -0.10
CA CYS A 140 -1.24 -6.80 -0.30
C CYS A 140 -1.91 -5.43 -0.45
N THR A 141 -2.85 -5.32 -1.37
CA THR A 141 -3.74 -4.16 -1.52
C THR A 141 -5.10 -4.51 -0.92
N PRO A 142 -5.41 -4.08 0.33
CA PRO A 142 -6.55 -4.61 1.08
C PRO A 142 -7.91 -4.17 0.53
N ARG A 143 -7.96 -3.11 -0.26
CA ARG A 143 -9.19 -2.63 -0.91
C ARG A 143 -8.90 -1.87 -2.20
N ALA A 144 -9.91 -1.81 -3.07
CA ALA A 144 -9.81 -1.18 -4.39
C ALA A 144 -8.55 -1.64 -5.16
N HIS A 145 -8.31 -2.95 -5.14
CA HIS A 145 -7.12 -3.58 -5.70
C HIS A 145 -6.93 -3.26 -7.18
N ASN A 146 -5.73 -2.91 -7.56
CA ASN A 146 -5.38 -2.67 -8.96
C ASN A 146 -4.68 -3.93 -9.54
N PRO A 147 -5.25 -4.64 -10.56
CA PRO A 147 -6.26 -4.13 -11.49
C PRO A 147 -7.70 -4.64 -11.27
N THR A 148 -7.97 -5.49 -10.30
CA THR A 148 -9.24 -6.24 -10.22
C THR A 148 -10.38 -5.45 -9.60
N GLY A 149 -10.08 -4.43 -8.79
CA GLY A 149 -11.07 -3.69 -8.00
C GLY A 149 -11.58 -4.43 -6.77
N CYS A 150 -11.12 -5.66 -6.50
CA CYS A 150 -11.53 -6.42 -5.33
C CYS A 150 -11.12 -5.75 -4.02
N SER A 151 -11.74 -6.16 -2.93
CA SER A 151 -11.43 -5.72 -1.58
C SER A 151 -11.57 -6.90 -0.63
N LEU A 152 -10.72 -6.97 0.38
CA LEU A 152 -10.82 -8.03 1.40
C LEU A 152 -12.15 -7.92 2.14
N SER A 153 -12.87 -9.03 2.24
CA SER A 153 -13.97 -9.15 3.20
C SER A 153 -13.43 -9.31 4.63
N ALA A 154 -14.26 -9.00 5.63
CA ALA A 154 -13.87 -9.20 7.03
C ALA A 154 -13.48 -10.66 7.31
N ALA A 155 -14.25 -11.61 6.75
CA ALA A 155 -13.98 -13.05 6.92
C ALA A 155 -12.67 -13.47 6.25
N ARG A 156 -12.41 -12.95 5.03
CA ARG A 156 -11.16 -13.23 4.30
C ARG A 156 -9.95 -12.64 5.04
N ALA A 157 -10.02 -11.39 5.46
CA ALA A 157 -8.94 -10.76 6.24
C ALA A 157 -8.63 -11.53 7.51
N GLN A 158 -9.65 -12.00 8.24
CA GLN A 158 -9.47 -12.82 9.43
C GLN A 158 -8.80 -14.17 9.10
N ALA A 159 -9.22 -14.86 8.05
CA ALA A 159 -8.63 -16.13 7.63
C ALA A 159 -7.16 -15.97 7.26
N LEU A 160 -6.80 -14.90 6.52
CA LEU A 160 -5.43 -14.58 6.16
C LEU A 160 -4.59 -14.22 7.40
N SER A 161 -5.15 -13.44 8.32
CA SER A 161 -4.49 -13.07 9.57
C SER A 161 -4.14 -14.30 10.41
N LEU A 162 -5.08 -15.23 10.61
CA LEU A 162 -4.83 -16.47 11.32
C LEU A 162 -3.75 -17.34 10.67
N LEU A 163 -3.73 -17.39 9.33
CA LEU A 163 -2.68 -18.09 8.59
C LEU A 163 -1.30 -17.44 8.83
N LEU A 164 -1.22 -16.12 8.82
CA LEU A 164 0.01 -15.35 8.97
C LEU A 164 0.59 -15.39 10.39
N GLU A 165 -0.20 -15.71 11.42
CA GLU A 165 0.30 -15.92 12.80
C GLU A 165 1.40 -16.98 12.87
N ALA A 166 1.35 -17.99 12.00
CA ALA A 166 2.36 -19.05 11.93
C ALA A 166 3.67 -18.62 11.24
N TYR A 167 3.70 -17.38 10.66
CA TYR A 167 4.84 -16.88 9.87
C TYR A 167 5.34 -15.51 10.35
N PRO A 168 5.68 -15.34 11.63
CA PRO A 168 6.03 -14.03 12.22
C PRO A 168 7.29 -13.39 11.63
N GLN A 169 8.10 -14.16 10.87
CA GLN A 169 9.30 -13.68 10.19
C GLN A 169 9.00 -12.95 8.87
N VAL A 170 7.80 -13.09 8.32
CA VAL A 170 7.41 -12.47 7.05
C VAL A 170 7.07 -11.00 7.27
N LEU A 171 7.64 -10.10 6.47
CA LEU A 171 7.25 -8.69 6.45
C LEU A 171 5.89 -8.56 5.76
N LEU A 172 4.92 -7.97 6.45
CA LEU A 172 3.57 -7.73 5.94
C LEU A 172 3.44 -6.26 5.53
N VAL A 173 3.15 -6.00 4.26
CA VAL A 173 2.97 -4.65 3.72
C VAL A 173 1.57 -4.52 3.15
N GLU A 174 0.75 -3.67 3.76
CA GLU A 174 -0.57 -3.30 3.24
C GLU A 174 -0.48 -1.97 2.49
N ASP A 175 -0.68 -2.01 1.17
CA ASP A 175 -0.73 -0.83 0.31
C ASP A 175 -2.19 -0.35 0.16
N ASP A 176 -2.63 0.49 1.09
CA ASP A 176 -3.97 1.12 1.11
C ASP A 176 -3.95 2.50 0.41
N HIS A 177 -3.38 2.55 -0.80
CA HIS A 177 -3.17 3.82 -1.52
C HIS A 177 -4.46 4.50 -2.00
N PHE A 178 -5.57 3.77 -2.08
CA PHE A 178 -6.90 4.29 -2.39
C PHE A 178 -7.73 4.67 -1.15
N ALA A 179 -7.16 4.68 0.04
CA ALA A 179 -7.87 4.90 1.30
C ALA A 179 -8.85 6.08 1.31
N LEU A 180 -8.52 7.18 0.60
CA LEU A 180 -9.38 8.37 0.51
C LEU A 180 -10.56 8.23 -0.45
N LEU A 181 -10.54 7.26 -1.37
CA LEU A 181 -11.50 7.12 -2.46
C LEU A 181 -12.22 5.77 -2.46
N ALA A 182 -11.78 4.81 -1.66
CA ALA A 182 -12.37 3.49 -1.63
C ALA A 182 -13.71 3.51 -0.86
N ASP A 183 -14.76 3.03 -1.49
CA ASP A 183 -16.08 2.87 -0.86
C ASP A 183 -16.13 1.65 0.08
N SER A 184 -15.26 0.67 -0.14
CA SER A 184 -15.19 -0.54 0.67
C SER A 184 -14.58 -0.27 2.04
N PRO A 185 -15.09 -0.89 3.11
CA PRO A 185 -14.47 -0.82 4.42
C PRO A 185 -13.07 -1.44 4.37
N TYR A 186 -12.19 -0.93 5.22
CA TYR A 186 -10.85 -1.48 5.35
C TYR A 186 -10.85 -2.67 6.32
N HIS A 187 -10.27 -3.79 5.87
CA HIS A 187 -10.03 -4.97 6.69
C HIS A 187 -8.57 -5.37 6.60
N SER A 188 -7.89 -5.41 7.74
CA SER A 188 -6.47 -5.76 7.83
C SER A 188 -6.27 -7.28 7.89
N LEU A 189 -5.26 -7.76 7.16
CA LEU A 189 -4.76 -9.12 7.29
C LEU A 189 -3.61 -9.24 8.30
N ILE A 190 -3.13 -8.12 8.86
CA ILE A 190 -2.01 -8.11 9.80
C ILE A 190 -2.47 -8.69 11.15
N PRO A 191 -1.83 -9.76 11.66
CA PRO A 191 -2.13 -10.31 12.99
C PRO A 191 -1.87 -9.28 14.10
N ALA A 192 -2.69 -9.29 15.15
CA ALA A 192 -2.55 -8.36 16.27
C ALA A 192 -1.18 -8.41 16.97
N GLY A 193 -0.52 -9.57 16.94
CA GLY A 193 0.83 -9.77 17.51
C GLY A 193 1.98 -9.59 16.53
N ALA A 194 1.71 -9.17 15.29
CA ALA A 194 2.76 -8.99 14.29
C ALA A 194 3.73 -7.86 14.67
N THR A 195 5.03 -8.13 14.51
CA THR A 195 6.10 -7.17 14.78
C THR A 195 6.80 -6.67 13.51
N ARG A 196 6.51 -7.30 12.37
CA ARG A 196 7.10 -6.96 11.06
C ARG A 196 5.99 -6.62 10.09
N TRP A 197 5.51 -5.40 10.19
CA TRP A 197 4.44 -4.93 9.32
C TRP A 197 4.57 -3.45 9.01
N ALA A 198 3.96 -3.06 7.93
CA ALA A 198 3.76 -1.66 7.58
C ALA A 198 2.41 -1.50 6.87
N ARG A 199 1.78 -0.36 7.11
CA ARG A 199 0.59 0.08 6.39
C ARG A 199 0.90 1.38 5.69
N ILE A 200 0.61 1.42 4.39
CA ILE A 200 0.91 2.55 3.53
C ILE A 200 -0.40 3.18 3.10
N ARG A 201 -0.52 4.48 3.30
CA ARG A 201 -1.59 5.32 2.75
C ARG A 201 -0.97 6.45 1.95
N SER A 202 -1.64 6.86 0.89
CA SER A 202 -1.16 7.93 0.01
C SER A 202 -2.22 9.00 -0.15
N VAL A 203 -1.79 10.25 -0.19
CA VAL A 203 -2.66 11.38 -0.50
C VAL A 203 -2.75 11.66 -2.00
N SER A 204 -1.95 10.98 -2.82
CA SER A 204 -1.83 11.26 -4.26
C SER A 204 -3.13 11.11 -5.03
N LYS A 205 -4.03 10.22 -4.61
CA LYS A 205 -5.32 10.00 -5.28
C LYS A 205 -6.39 11.03 -4.89
N GLY A 206 -6.30 11.60 -3.69
CA GLY A 206 -7.25 12.60 -3.19
C GLY A 206 -6.77 14.05 -3.33
N LEU A 207 -5.45 14.28 -3.23
CA LEU A 207 -4.88 15.63 -3.24
C LEU A 207 -4.03 15.93 -4.48
N GLY A 208 -3.75 14.93 -5.31
CA GLY A 208 -2.95 15.05 -6.51
C GLY A 208 -1.55 14.42 -6.39
N PRO A 209 -0.97 14.01 -7.55
CA PRO A 209 0.30 13.30 -7.59
C PRO A 209 1.50 14.17 -7.15
N ASP A 210 1.35 15.48 -7.14
CA ASP A 210 2.41 16.42 -6.74
C ASP A 210 2.64 16.46 -5.22
N LEU A 211 1.69 15.94 -4.42
CA LEU A 211 1.76 15.90 -2.96
C LEU A 211 2.17 14.53 -2.39
N ARG A 212 2.81 13.73 -3.20
CA ARG A 212 3.35 12.44 -2.76
C ARG A 212 4.79 12.56 -2.23
#